data_c97858fdacfd09ac07f2090a7803302b
#
_entry.id   c97858fdacfd09ac07f2090a7803302b
#
_cell.length_a   1.000
_cell.length_b   1.000
_cell.length_c   1.000
_cell.angle_alpha   90.00
_cell.angle_beta   90.00
_cell.angle_gamma   90.00
#
_symmetry.space_group_name_H-M   'P 1'
#
loop_
_entity.id
_entity.type
_entity.pdbx_description
1 polymer ?
#
loop_
_entity_poly.entity_id
_entity_poly.type
_entity_poly.pdbx_seq_one_letter_code
_entity_poly.pdbx_strand_id
1 'polypeptide(L)'
;MKYRLLVSTLIAAVFATIGTAGQSKPSVQGAWKTVAITVTGPSARTLSSLQPNLTVLSARHYARVEVQSDGPRPLLPDITNATADQLRAVWGPFVAEAGTYEFTGDTLTVHPIAAKNPAAMVSGAVIVYASTLEGSTLTLTQQRNQSGPFPNPVTFKLMRVE
;
A
#
# COMPACT_ATOMS: atom_id res chain seq x y z
N MET A 1 -7.92 37.88 78.29
CA MET A 1 -7.31 36.80 77.47
C MET A 1 -8.22 36.54 76.27
N LYS A 2 -7.80 36.94 75.12
CA LYS A 2 -8.60 36.79 73.89
C LYS A 2 -7.82 35.83 72.95
N TYR A 3 -8.31 34.61 72.81
CA TYR A 3 -7.72 33.65 71.85
C TYR A 3 -8.28 33.92 70.39
N ARG A 4 -7.38 34.23 69.51
CA ARG A 4 -7.70 34.31 68.05
C ARG A 4 -7.45 32.94 67.45
N LEU A 5 -8.49 32.29 66.92
CA LEU A 5 -8.41 31.10 66.13
C LEU A 5 -7.97 31.52 64.70
N LEU A 6 -6.82 31.02 64.27
CA LEU A 6 -6.40 31.08 62.85
C LEU A 6 -6.93 29.84 62.14
N VAL A 7 -7.86 30.05 61.22
CA VAL A 7 -8.33 29.01 60.30
C VAL A 7 -7.44 29.02 59.07
N SER A 8 -6.58 28.02 58.95
CA SER A 8 -5.74 27.82 57.73
C SER A 8 -6.52 27.04 56.68
N THR A 9 -6.93 27.72 55.62
CA THR A 9 -7.59 27.10 54.47
C THR A 9 -6.55 26.47 53.56
N LEU A 10 -6.51 25.13 53.50
CA LEU A 10 -5.63 24.36 52.60
C LEU A 10 -6.32 24.26 51.24
N ILE A 11 -5.81 24.98 50.24
CA ILE A 11 -6.27 24.87 48.86
C ILE A 11 -5.49 23.71 48.20
N ALA A 12 -6.15 22.59 47.98
CA ALA A 12 -5.61 21.46 47.21
C ALA A 12 -5.76 21.77 45.71
N ALA A 13 -4.67 22.10 45.03
CA ALA A 13 -4.64 22.23 43.57
C ALA A 13 -4.64 20.84 42.95
N VAL A 14 -5.75 20.46 42.34
CA VAL A 14 -5.85 19.24 41.52
C VAL A 14 -5.25 19.55 40.13
N PHE A 15 -4.04 19.09 39.89
CA PHE A 15 -3.47 19.09 38.54
C PHE A 15 -4.11 17.96 37.75
N ALA A 16 -5.07 18.30 36.88
CA ALA A 16 -5.55 17.40 35.85
C ALA A 16 -4.44 17.23 34.81
N THR A 17 -3.74 16.08 34.80
CA THR A 17 -2.84 15.70 33.74
C THR A 17 -3.69 15.36 32.51
N ILE A 18 -3.81 16.32 31.57
CA ILE A 18 -4.35 16.07 30.24
C ILE A 18 -3.32 15.17 29.53
N GLY A 19 -3.60 13.86 29.52
CA GLY A 19 -2.83 12.92 28.72
C GLY A 19 -2.99 13.30 27.25
N THR A 20 -1.94 13.83 26.64
CA THR A 20 -1.87 13.95 25.19
C THR A 20 -1.92 12.53 24.62
N ALA A 21 -3.07 12.13 24.10
CA ALA A 21 -3.16 10.92 23.27
C ALA A 21 -2.19 11.12 22.12
N GLY A 22 -1.03 10.45 22.19
CA GLY A 22 -0.04 10.48 21.14
C GLY A 22 -0.72 10.04 19.85
N GLN A 23 -0.81 10.93 18.86
CA GLN A 23 -1.27 10.55 17.52
C GLN A 23 -0.33 9.46 17.03
N SER A 24 -0.84 8.24 16.91
CA SER A 24 -0.10 7.14 16.30
C SER A 24 0.29 7.58 14.88
N LYS A 25 1.56 7.43 14.53
CA LYS A 25 2.02 7.74 13.16
C LYS A 25 1.14 6.97 12.17
N PRO A 26 0.74 7.61 11.06
CA PRO A 26 -0.04 6.94 10.02
C PRO A 26 0.68 5.66 9.60
N SER A 27 0.00 4.53 9.67
CA SER A 27 0.55 3.23 9.31
C SER A 27 -0.09 2.72 8.04
N VAL A 28 0.74 2.29 7.09
CA VAL A 28 0.29 1.59 5.87
C VAL A 28 0.04 0.11 6.09
N GLN A 29 0.36 -0.42 7.28
CA GLN A 29 0.11 -1.84 7.60
C GLN A 29 -1.38 -2.16 7.51
N GLY A 30 -1.67 -3.36 7.03
CA GLY A 30 -3.04 -3.86 6.86
C GLY A 30 -3.24 -4.52 5.51
N ALA A 31 -4.48 -4.85 5.21
CA ALA A 31 -4.89 -5.38 3.93
C ALA A 31 -5.58 -4.28 3.09
N TRP A 32 -5.28 -4.26 1.82
CA TRP A 32 -5.67 -3.22 0.89
C TRP A 32 -6.23 -3.80 -0.39
N LYS A 33 -7.25 -3.17 -0.93
CA LYS A 33 -7.80 -3.46 -2.25
C LYS A 33 -7.53 -2.29 -3.18
N THR A 34 -6.88 -2.56 -4.31
CA THR A 34 -6.75 -1.57 -5.39
C THR A 34 -8.13 -1.31 -5.99
N VAL A 35 -8.55 -0.05 -6.04
CA VAL A 35 -9.87 0.38 -6.53
C VAL A 35 -9.77 1.20 -7.80
N ALA A 36 -8.61 1.75 -8.13
CA ALA A 36 -8.34 2.39 -9.41
C ALA A 36 -6.86 2.29 -9.78
N ILE A 37 -6.59 2.16 -11.07
CA ILE A 37 -5.25 2.22 -11.67
C ILE A 37 -5.29 3.26 -12.78
N THR A 38 -4.45 4.29 -12.67
CA THR A 38 -4.31 5.32 -13.70
C THR A 38 -2.95 5.17 -14.37
N VAL A 39 -2.98 4.92 -15.66
CA VAL A 39 -1.80 4.84 -16.53
C VAL A 39 -1.65 6.17 -17.25
N THR A 40 -0.42 6.69 -17.35
CA THR A 40 -0.11 7.93 -18.09
C THR A 40 0.59 7.64 -19.41
N GLY A 41 0.86 8.68 -20.21
CA GLY A 41 1.56 8.57 -21.49
C GLY A 41 0.66 8.18 -22.67
N PRO A 42 1.23 7.61 -23.76
CA PRO A 42 0.49 7.31 -24.99
C PRO A 42 -0.67 6.33 -24.82
N SER A 43 -0.62 5.47 -23.79
CA SER A 43 -1.68 4.52 -23.44
C SER A 43 -2.48 4.97 -22.22
N ALA A 44 -2.59 6.29 -22.00
CA ALA A 44 -3.26 6.87 -20.84
C ALA A 44 -4.69 6.35 -20.70
N ARG A 45 -5.01 5.78 -19.54
CA ARG A 45 -6.35 5.29 -19.19
C ARG A 45 -6.49 5.13 -17.69
N THR A 46 -7.72 5.08 -17.23
CA THR A 46 -8.05 4.73 -15.85
C THR A 46 -8.89 3.46 -15.83
N LEU A 47 -8.43 2.47 -15.09
CA LEU A 47 -9.17 1.24 -14.79
C LEU A 47 -9.82 1.43 -13.42
N SER A 48 -11.14 1.37 -13.35
CA SER A 48 -11.91 1.48 -12.10
C SER A 48 -12.76 0.23 -11.81
N SER A 49 -13.03 -0.57 -12.84
CA SER A 49 -13.72 -1.85 -12.71
C SER A 49 -12.70 -2.99 -12.60
N LEU A 50 -11.98 -3.02 -11.48
CA LEU A 50 -10.85 -3.93 -11.31
C LEU A 50 -11.30 -5.34 -10.95
N GLN A 51 -10.58 -6.32 -11.49
CA GLN A 51 -10.70 -7.72 -11.13
C GLN A 51 -10.19 -7.98 -9.69
N PRO A 52 -10.41 -9.17 -9.11
CA PRO A 52 -9.94 -9.48 -7.76
C PRO A 52 -8.48 -9.14 -7.54
N ASN A 53 -8.21 -8.45 -6.44
CA ASN A 53 -6.86 -8.04 -6.06
C ASN A 53 -6.76 -7.90 -4.54
N LEU A 54 -5.56 -8.08 -4.01
CA LEU A 54 -5.25 -7.87 -2.60
C LEU A 54 -3.77 -7.49 -2.45
N THR A 55 -3.51 -6.49 -1.64
CA THR A 55 -2.16 -6.14 -1.17
C THR A 55 -2.17 -6.22 0.35
N VAL A 56 -1.22 -6.94 0.92
CA VAL A 56 -1.02 -7.02 2.37
C VAL A 56 0.32 -6.38 2.71
N LEU A 57 0.31 -5.47 3.67
CA LEU A 57 1.49 -4.81 4.22
C LEU A 57 1.60 -5.19 5.71
N SER A 58 2.56 -6.03 6.06
CA SER A 58 2.89 -6.36 7.44
C SER A 58 3.87 -5.33 8.03
N ALA A 59 4.56 -5.64 9.13
CA ALA A 59 5.54 -4.72 9.71
C ALA A 59 6.75 -4.43 8.79
N ARG A 60 7.16 -5.39 7.95
CA ARG A 60 8.36 -5.29 7.10
C ARG A 60 8.18 -5.88 5.70
N HIS A 61 7.14 -6.66 5.49
CA HIS A 61 6.95 -7.40 4.25
C HIS A 61 5.64 -6.99 3.58
N TYR A 62 5.64 -7.09 2.27
CA TYR A 62 4.43 -6.94 1.48
C TYR A 62 4.20 -8.18 0.62
N ALA A 63 2.95 -8.39 0.28
CA ALA A 63 2.53 -9.31 -0.77
C ALA A 63 1.42 -8.66 -1.58
N ARG A 64 1.50 -8.75 -2.90
CA ARG A 64 0.49 -8.22 -3.82
C ARG A 64 0.10 -9.30 -4.82
N VAL A 65 -1.19 -9.52 -4.94
CA VAL A 65 -1.80 -10.36 -5.98
C VAL A 65 -2.90 -9.57 -6.65
N GLU A 66 -2.88 -9.47 -7.97
CA GLU A 66 -3.75 -8.58 -8.71
C GLU A 66 -4.00 -9.09 -10.13
N VAL A 67 -5.20 -8.92 -10.63
CA VAL A 67 -5.53 -9.15 -12.04
C VAL A 67 -5.78 -7.80 -12.72
N GLN A 68 -4.87 -7.40 -13.60
CA GLN A 68 -4.89 -6.13 -14.32
C GLN A 68 -5.54 -6.30 -15.70
N SER A 69 -6.85 -6.54 -15.73
CA SER A 69 -7.63 -6.65 -16.97
C SER A 69 -9.00 -5.98 -16.79
N ASP A 70 -9.59 -5.55 -17.88
CA ASP A 70 -10.90 -4.89 -17.92
C ASP A 70 -12.06 -5.87 -17.64
N GLY A 71 -11.81 -7.18 -17.76
CA GLY A 71 -12.79 -8.24 -17.53
C GLY A 71 -12.17 -9.48 -16.90
N PRO A 72 -13.00 -10.49 -16.55
CA PRO A 72 -12.53 -11.74 -15.98
C PRO A 72 -11.61 -12.47 -16.94
N ARG A 73 -10.58 -13.12 -16.40
CA ARG A 73 -9.69 -13.98 -17.18
C ARG A 73 -10.46 -15.20 -17.67
N PRO A 74 -10.17 -15.72 -18.90
CA PRO A 74 -10.78 -16.93 -19.38
C PRO A 74 -10.45 -18.12 -18.45
N LEU A 75 -11.35 -19.07 -18.36
CA LEU A 75 -11.06 -20.35 -17.72
C LEU A 75 -10.08 -21.16 -18.60
N LEU A 76 -9.17 -21.84 -17.93
CA LEU A 76 -8.21 -22.73 -18.56
C LEU A 76 -8.42 -24.14 -17.99
N PRO A 77 -9.33 -24.95 -18.60
CA PRO A 77 -9.71 -26.26 -18.05
C PRO A 77 -8.55 -27.25 -18.00
N ASP A 78 -7.64 -27.15 -18.98
CA ASP A 78 -6.45 -28.00 -19.08
C ASP A 78 -5.21 -27.14 -19.33
N ILE A 79 -4.43 -26.92 -18.28
CA ILE A 79 -3.19 -26.16 -18.34
C ILE A 79 -2.09 -26.91 -19.09
N THR A 80 -2.14 -28.25 -19.08
CA THR A 80 -1.08 -29.10 -19.66
C THR A 80 -1.07 -29.03 -21.17
N ASN A 81 -2.26 -28.93 -21.76
CA ASN A 81 -2.44 -28.87 -23.21
C ASN A 81 -2.79 -27.47 -23.72
N ALA A 82 -2.62 -26.44 -22.87
CA ALA A 82 -2.94 -25.07 -23.23
C ALA A 82 -1.96 -24.52 -24.27
N THR A 83 -2.48 -23.80 -25.27
CA THR A 83 -1.67 -23.07 -26.22
C THR A 83 -0.95 -21.87 -25.57
N ALA A 84 0.11 -21.39 -26.19
CA ALA A 84 0.82 -20.18 -25.72
C ALA A 84 -0.11 -18.97 -25.61
N ASP A 85 -1.06 -18.80 -26.51
CA ASP A 85 -2.02 -17.68 -26.48
C ASP A 85 -3.03 -17.81 -25.36
N GLN A 86 -3.52 -19.03 -25.08
CA GLN A 86 -4.35 -19.30 -23.92
C GLN A 86 -3.62 -19.01 -22.59
N LEU A 87 -2.35 -19.43 -22.49
CA LEU A 87 -1.51 -19.12 -21.34
C LEU A 87 -1.29 -17.62 -21.20
N ARG A 88 -1.01 -16.89 -22.29
CA ARG A 88 -0.86 -15.42 -22.27
C ARG A 88 -2.14 -14.73 -21.82
N ALA A 89 -3.30 -15.17 -22.28
CA ALA A 89 -4.58 -14.58 -21.90
C ALA A 89 -4.87 -14.74 -20.41
N VAL A 90 -4.49 -15.89 -19.81
CA VAL A 90 -4.71 -16.16 -18.38
C VAL A 90 -3.63 -15.52 -17.49
N TRP A 91 -2.37 -15.69 -17.86
CA TRP A 91 -1.24 -15.28 -17.02
C TRP A 91 -0.75 -13.87 -17.30
N GLY A 92 -0.96 -13.33 -18.51
CA GLY A 92 -0.53 -11.98 -18.90
C GLY A 92 -0.98 -10.92 -17.91
N PRO A 93 -2.28 -10.77 -17.66
CA PRO A 93 -2.80 -9.75 -16.75
C PRO A 93 -2.59 -10.04 -15.26
N PHE A 94 -2.10 -11.21 -14.90
CA PHE A 94 -1.89 -11.59 -13.51
C PHE A 94 -0.57 -10.99 -12.97
N VAL A 95 -0.63 -10.29 -11.85
CA VAL A 95 0.52 -9.77 -11.12
C VAL A 95 0.57 -10.47 -9.76
N ALA A 96 1.75 -10.99 -9.42
CA ALA A 96 2.01 -11.55 -8.09
C ALA A 96 3.45 -11.20 -7.72
N GLU A 97 3.63 -10.61 -6.57
CA GLU A 97 4.93 -10.31 -6.00
C GLU A 97 4.88 -10.20 -4.49
N ALA A 98 5.99 -10.48 -3.84
CA ALA A 98 6.19 -10.32 -2.41
C ALA A 98 7.63 -9.92 -2.12
N GLY A 99 7.85 -9.22 -1.02
CA GLY A 99 9.17 -8.77 -0.63
C GLY A 99 9.17 -7.97 0.65
N THR A 100 10.21 -7.17 0.85
CA THR A 100 10.28 -6.20 1.94
C THR A 100 9.90 -4.80 1.46
N TYR A 101 9.55 -3.93 2.40
CA TYR A 101 9.30 -2.53 2.09
C TYR A 101 9.76 -1.60 3.20
N GLU A 102 9.96 -0.34 2.82
CA GLU A 102 10.18 0.79 3.71
C GLU A 102 9.13 1.87 3.43
N PHE A 103 8.62 2.48 4.51
CA PHE A 103 7.62 3.55 4.43
C PHE A 103 8.04 4.75 5.28
N THR A 104 8.15 5.92 4.66
CA THR A 104 8.55 7.17 5.31
C THR A 104 7.39 8.17 5.49
N GLY A 105 6.17 7.80 5.08
CA GLY A 105 4.99 8.66 5.12
C GLY A 105 4.60 9.23 3.75
N ASP A 106 5.56 9.72 2.99
CA ASP A 106 5.39 10.24 1.62
C ASP A 106 6.01 9.32 0.54
N THR A 107 6.77 8.32 0.95
CA THR A 107 7.46 7.40 0.06
C THR A 107 7.29 5.96 0.53
N LEU A 108 6.89 5.09 -0.38
CA LEU A 108 6.92 3.64 -0.22
C LEU A 108 7.97 3.07 -1.16
N THR A 109 8.99 2.43 -0.60
CA THR A 109 10.03 1.72 -1.37
C THR A 109 9.85 0.23 -1.18
N VAL A 110 9.69 -0.53 -2.27
CA VAL A 110 9.54 -1.98 -2.23
C VAL A 110 10.75 -2.68 -2.84
N HIS A 111 11.14 -3.79 -2.24
CA HIS A 111 12.23 -4.66 -2.66
C HIS A 111 11.66 -6.07 -2.90
N PRO A 112 11.30 -6.41 -4.15
CA PRO A 112 10.76 -7.72 -4.47
C PRO A 112 11.75 -8.85 -4.16
N ILE A 113 11.28 -9.93 -3.54
CA ILE A 113 12.03 -11.15 -3.26
C ILE A 113 11.53 -12.28 -4.15
N ALA A 114 10.21 -12.35 -4.31
CA ALA A 114 9.55 -13.33 -5.17
C ALA A 114 8.51 -12.63 -6.03
N ALA A 115 8.52 -12.87 -7.33
CA ALA A 115 7.59 -12.27 -8.27
C ALA A 115 7.27 -13.20 -9.44
N LYS A 116 6.07 -13.05 -10.00
CA LYS A 116 5.71 -13.70 -11.26
C LYS A 116 6.66 -13.27 -12.40
N ASN A 117 7.03 -11.98 -12.43
CA ASN A 117 7.97 -11.45 -13.43
C ASN A 117 9.41 -11.60 -12.94
N PRO A 118 10.24 -12.45 -13.57
CA PRO A 118 11.64 -12.64 -13.15
C PRO A 118 12.46 -11.34 -13.15
N ALA A 119 12.14 -10.38 -14.00
CA ALA A 119 12.84 -9.10 -14.04
C ALA A 119 12.64 -8.24 -12.77
N ALA A 120 11.64 -8.55 -11.96
CA ALA A 120 11.46 -7.92 -10.65
C ALA A 120 12.33 -8.54 -9.55
N MET A 121 13.03 -9.65 -9.82
CA MET A 121 13.87 -10.39 -8.86
C MET A 121 15.37 -10.27 -9.14
N VAL A 122 15.78 -9.37 -10.04
CA VAL A 122 17.21 -9.14 -10.29
C VAL A 122 17.86 -8.47 -9.07
N SER A 123 19.16 -8.63 -8.93
CA SER A 123 19.93 -8.01 -7.85
C SER A 123 19.74 -6.49 -7.84
N GLY A 124 19.41 -5.93 -6.69
CA GLY A 124 19.13 -4.50 -6.55
C GLY A 124 17.77 -4.05 -7.08
N ALA A 125 16.87 -4.98 -7.42
CA ALA A 125 15.52 -4.62 -7.83
C ALA A 125 14.81 -3.79 -6.76
N VAL A 126 14.26 -2.66 -7.17
CA VAL A 126 13.54 -1.71 -6.31
C VAL A 126 12.48 -0.99 -7.10
N ILE A 127 11.36 -0.69 -6.46
CA ILE A 127 10.37 0.26 -6.98
C ILE A 127 10.09 1.28 -5.90
N VAL A 128 10.20 2.56 -6.26
CA VAL A 128 9.90 3.69 -5.39
C VAL A 128 8.60 4.33 -5.83
N TYR A 129 7.69 4.50 -4.89
CA TYR A 129 6.42 5.18 -5.07
C TYR A 129 6.38 6.46 -4.23
N ALA A 130 5.90 7.56 -4.79
CA ALA A 130 5.33 8.62 -3.98
C ALA A 130 4.03 8.08 -3.37
N SER A 131 3.82 8.33 -2.09
CA SER A 131 2.68 7.82 -1.34
C SER A 131 1.92 8.92 -0.64
N THR A 132 0.60 8.81 -0.60
CA THR A 132 -0.29 9.65 0.20
C THR A 132 -1.26 8.74 0.93
N LEU A 133 -1.32 8.86 2.26
CA LEU A 133 -2.24 8.10 3.11
C LEU A 133 -3.25 9.05 3.73
N GLU A 134 -4.51 8.93 3.35
CA GLU A 134 -5.62 9.74 3.82
C GLU A 134 -6.74 8.83 4.36
N GLY A 135 -6.82 8.73 5.68
CA GLY A 135 -7.76 7.83 6.34
C GLY A 135 -7.56 6.38 5.89
N SER A 136 -8.56 5.81 5.21
CA SER A 136 -8.53 4.45 4.66
C SER A 136 -8.06 4.37 3.21
N THR A 137 -7.58 5.47 2.63
CA THR A 137 -7.13 5.52 1.24
C THR A 137 -5.61 5.67 1.17
N LEU A 138 -4.94 4.79 0.44
CA LEU A 138 -3.52 4.86 0.10
C LEU A 138 -3.38 5.07 -1.40
N THR A 139 -2.75 6.16 -1.79
CA THR A 139 -2.40 6.45 -3.19
C THR A 139 -0.91 6.24 -3.39
N LEU A 140 -0.54 5.44 -4.39
CA LEU A 140 0.84 5.11 -4.73
C LEU A 140 1.10 5.49 -6.19
N THR A 141 2.03 6.40 -6.44
CA THR A 141 2.45 6.81 -7.79
C THR A 141 3.88 6.38 -8.05
N GLN A 142 4.10 5.57 -9.06
CA GLN A 142 5.44 5.14 -9.46
C GLN A 142 6.35 6.34 -9.72
N GLN A 143 7.56 6.32 -9.17
CA GLN A 143 8.59 7.34 -9.38
C GLN A 143 9.75 6.79 -10.19
N ARG A 144 10.36 5.74 -9.71
CA ARG A 144 11.54 5.11 -10.32
C ARG A 144 11.66 3.64 -9.95
N ASN A 145 12.48 2.93 -10.71
CA ASN A 145 13.01 1.61 -10.36
C ASN A 145 14.55 1.65 -10.38
N GLN A 146 15.21 0.49 -10.32
CA GLN A 146 16.66 0.36 -10.40
C GLN A 146 17.26 0.90 -11.72
N SER A 147 16.48 1.00 -12.79
CA SER A 147 16.92 1.51 -14.09
C SER A 147 16.70 3.02 -14.28
N GLY A 148 16.06 3.68 -13.31
CA GLY A 148 15.77 5.12 -13.37
C GLY A 148 14.28 5.46 -13.25
N PRO A 149 13.91 6.71 -13.53
CA PRO A 149 12.53 7.18 -13.47
C PRO A 149 11.60 6.45 -14.45
N PHE A 150 10.35 6.23 -14.06
CA PHE A 150 9.32 5.75 -14.99
C PHE A 150 8.93 6.87 -15.96
N PRO A 151 9.06 6.68 -17.29
CA PRO A 151 8.66 7.70 -18.25
C PRO A 151 7.14 7.90 -18.29
N ASN A 152 6.37 6.88 -17.96
CA ASN A 152 4.91 6.90 -17.90
C ASN A 152 4.48 6.27 -16.56
N PRO A 153 4.51 7.03 -15.46
CA PRO A 153 4.21 6.50 -14.15
C PRO A 153 2.75 6.02 -14.04
N VAL A 154 2.56 4.96 -13.30
CA VAL A 154 1.24 4.42 -12.96
C VAL A 154 0.90 4.82 -11.54
N THR A 155 -0.34 5.27 -11.34
CA THR A 155 -0.90 5.58 -10.03
C THR A 155 -1.91 4.51 -9.64
N PHE A 156 -1.75 3.98 -8.43
CA PHE A 156 -2.65 3.02 -7.81
C PHE A 156 -3.39 3.72 -6.67
N LYS A 157 -4.70 3.60 -6.63
CA LYS A 157 -5.53 4.02 -5.50
C LYS A 157 -6.02 2.77 -4.79
N LEU A 158 -5.67 2.63 -3.52
CA LEU A 158 -6.00 1.49 -2.69
C LEU A 158 -6.93 1.94 -1.56
N MET A 159 -7.88 1.07 -1.21
CA MET A 159 -8.72 1.23 -0.03
C MET A 159 -8.38 0.13 0.99
N ARG A 160 -8.29 0.51 2.25
CA ARG A 160 -8.06 -0.41 3.36
C ARG A 160 -9.27 -1.33 3.52
N VAL A 161 -9.03 -2.63 3.68
CA VAL A 161 -10.06 -3.64 3.97
C VAL A 161 -9.88 -4.25 5.36
N GLU A 162 -8.67 -4.09 5.95
CA GLU A 162 -8.34 -4.41 7.34
C GLU A 162 -7.28 -3.46 7.88
#